data_df8ecc56876e38d8cc9c2144a7270242
#
_entry.id   df8ecc56876e38d8cc9c2144a7270242
#
_cell.length_a   1.000
_cell.length_b   1.000
_cell.length_c   1.000
_cell.angle_alpha   90.00
_cell.angle_beta   90.00
_cell.angle_gamma   90.00
#
_symmetry.space_group_name_H-M   'P 1'
#
loop_
_entity.id
_entity.type
_entity.pdbx_description
1 polymer ?
#
loop_
_entity_poly.entity_id
_entity_poly.type
_entity_poly.pdbx_seq_one_letter_code
_entity_poly.pdbx_strand_id
1 'polypeptide(L)'
;MSQTITLPVTGRLTIKQYNADGVLIDERNINNVVVDSGKQHIRDRVLGSGSISGATGVMSYMSIGYGTGGGQTSTALVNEVGTRVGATGAASSTNAILYYGSFGSSNPSGATGITEAGLFNTITGSTGIMLARTTFSVINKGTADTLAITWTITIG
;
A
#
# COMPACT_ATOMS: atom_id res chain seq x y z
N MET A 1 -16.12 33.94 12.77
CA MET A 1 -14.90 33.12 12.93
C MET A 1 -14.95 31.92 11.95
N SER A 2 -13.96 31.78 11.13
CA SER A 2 -13.83 30.57 10.29
C SER A 2 -13.17 29.48 11.11
N GLN A 3 -13.88 28.40 11.42
CA GLN A 3 -13.26 27.21 12.01
C GLN A 3 -12.69 26.35 10.88
N THR A 4 -11.37 26.17 10.86
CA THR A 4 -10.74 25.19 9.97
C THR A 4 -10.81 23.82 10.66
N ILE A 5 -11.62 22.92 10.12
CA ILE A 5 -11.65 21.53 10.56
C ILE A 5 -10.69 20.76 9.64
N THR A 6 -9.67 20.15 10.23
CA THR A 6 -8.77 19.24 9.50
C THR A 6 -9.15 17.80 9.82
N LEU A 7 -9.47 17.03 8.79
CA LEU A 7 -9.73 15.60 8.91
C LEU A 7 -8.45 14.85 8.48
N PRO A 8 -7.63 14.35 9.41
CA PRO A 8 -6.42 13.64 9.04
C PRO A 8 -6.73 12.29 8.39
N VAL A 9 -5.95 11.91 7.41
CA VAL A 9 -5.94 10.57 6.84
C VAL A 9 -4.58 9.97 7.14
N THR A 10 -4.57 8.93 7.95
CA THR A 10 -3.34 8.26 8.40
C THR A 10 -3.33 6.81 7.96
N GLY A 11 -2.17 6.19 8.01
CA GLY A 11 -2.07 4.80 7.66
C GLY A 11 -0.97 4.07 8.42
N ARG A 12 -1.18 2.76 8.57
CA ARG A 12 -0.24 1.84 9.20
C ARG A 12 -0.15 0.56 8.40
N LEU A 13 1.06 0.06 8.24
CA LEU A 13 1.38 -1.18 7.57
C LEU A 13 1.91 -2.20 8.57
N THR A 14 1.38 -3.42 8.53
CA THR A 14 1.97 -4.59 9.17
C THR A 14 2.43 -5.55 8.08
N ILE A 15 3.70 -5.93 8.10
CA ILE A 15 4.29 -6.92 7.21
C ILE A 15 4.67 -8.13 8.04
N LYS A 16 4.28 -9.32 7.60
CA LYS A 16 4.68 -10.61 8.15
C LYS A 16 5.34 -11.44 7.08
N GLN A 17 6.56 -11.91 7.37
CA GLN A 17 7.30 -12.81 6.49
C GLN A 17 7.22 -14.23 7.05
N TYR A 18 6.82 -15.14 6.20
CA TYR A 18 6.76 -16.57 6.50
C TYR A 18 7.74 -17.32 5.60
N ASN A 19 8.45 -18.30 6.16
CA ASN A 19 9.30 -19.21 5.39
C ASN A 19 8.48 -20.26 4.64
N ALA A 20 9.17 -21.18 3.95
CA ALA A 20 8.55 -22.28 3.19
C ALA A 20 7.66 -23.20 4.04
N ASP A 21 7.97 -23.34 5.33
CA ASP A 21 7.21 -24.18 6.27
C ASP A 21 6.03 -23.45 6.90
N GLY A 22 5.78 -22.19 6.49
CA GLY A 22 4.73 -21.35 7.05
C GLY A 22 5.05 -20.76 8.43
N VAL A 23 6.32 -20.81 8.86
CA VAL A 23 6.76 -20.23 10.13
C VAL A 23 7.00 -18.74 9.96
N LEU A 24 6.46 -17.94 10.88
CA LEU A 24 6.71 -16.50 10.94
C LEU A 24 8.19 -16.25 11.30
N ILE A 25 8.93 -15.57 10.43
CA ILE A 25 10.35 -15.27 10.61
C ILE A 25 10.67 -13.78 10.76
N ASP A 26 9.77 -12.89 10.32
CA ASP A 26 9.90 -11.43 10.55
C ASP A 26 8.50 -10.79 10.64
N GLU A 27 8.36 -9.80 11.50
CA GLU A 27 7.14 -8.98 11.61
C GLU A 27 7.51 -7.52 11.82
N ARG A 28 6.88 -6.62 11.05
CA ARG A 28 7.11 -5.18 11.14
C ARG A 28 5.82 -4.40 11.15
N ASN A 29 5.81 -3.35 11.97
CA ASN A 29 4.72 -2.38 12.06
C ASN A 29 5.28 -1.00 11.72
N ILE A 30 4.77 -0.38 10.67
CA ILE A 30 5.33 0.81 10.07
C ILE A 30 4.23 1.83 9.81
N ASN A 31 4.46 3.09 10.15
CA ASN A 31 3.58 4.18 9.72
C ASN A 31 3.84 4.47 8.24
N ASN A 32 2.77 4.78 7.50
CA ASN A 32 2.89 5.12 6.09
C ASN A 32 2.45 6.55 5.82
N VAL A 33 2.81 7.04 4.64
CA VAL A 33 2.33 8.30 4.11
C VAL A 33 1.14 8.04 3.19
N VAL A 34 0.01 8.71 3.45
CA VAL A 34 -1.08 8.85 2.48
C VAL A 34 -0.68 9.98 1.53
N VAL A 35 -0.44 9.64 0.27
CA VAL A 35 0.10 10.57 -0.71
C VAL A 35 -0.97 11.53 -1.24
N ASP A 36 -0.55 12.64 -1.85
CA ASP A 36 -1.49 13.67 -2.30
C ASP A 36 -2.46 13.18 -3.37
N SER A 37 -2.00 12.34 -4.31
CA SER A 37 -2.89 11.68 -5.28
C SER A 37 -3.92 10.78 -4.61
N GLY A 38 -3.57 10.13 -3.50
CA GLY A 38 -4.48 9.33 -2.69
C GLY A 38 -5.55 10.18 -2.00
N LYS A 39 -5.17 11.32 -1.43
CA LYS A 39 -6.12 12.28 -0.83
C LYS A 39 -7.07 12.86 -1.88
N GLN A 40 -6.56 13.19 -3.06
CA GLN A 40 -7.37 13.64 -4.19
C GLN A 40 -8.35 12.55 -4.64
N HIS A 41 -7.92 11.29 -4.69
CA HIS A 41 -8.79 10.17 -5.00
C HIS A 41 -9.94 10.03 -3.99
N ILE A 42 -9.66 10.14 -2.68
CA ILE A 42 -10.70 10.13 -1.63
C ILE A 42 -11.70 11.27 -1.87
N ARG A 43 -11.20 12.50 -2.11
CA ARG A 43 -12.05 13.67 -2.45
C ARG A 43 -12.95 13.38 -3.65
N ASP A 44 -12.39 12.87 -4.73
CA ASP A 44 -13.10 12.62 -5.98
C ASP A 44 -14.16 11.53 -5.83
N ARG A 45 -13.91 10.52 -4.99
CA ARG A 45 -14.91 9.49 -4.63
C ARG A 45 -16.08 10.07 -3.86
N VAL A 46 -15.83 11.00 -2.94
CA VAL A 46 -16.88 11.68 -2.17
C VAL A 46 -17.72 12.59 -3.08
N LEU A 47 -17.08 13.29 -4.03
CA LEU A 47 -17.77 14.17 -4.97
C LEU A 47 -18.52 13.43 -6.08
N GLY A 48 -18.28 12.13 -6.26
CA GLY A 48 -18.84 11.35 -7.38
C GLY A 48 -18.32 11.79 -8.75
N SER A 49 -17.22 12.54 -8.79
CA SER A 49 -16.57 13.04 -10.02
C SER A 49 -15.06 12.86 -9.90
N GLY A 50 -14.42 12.40 -10.99
CA GLY A 50 -12.98 12.24 -11.02
C GLY A 50 -12.32 13.37 -11.78
N SER A 51 -11.50 14.19 -11.12
CA SER A 51 -10.62 15.16 -11.78
C SER A 51 -9.24 14.57 -12.09
N ILE A 52 -8.95 13.36 -11.57
CA ILE A 52 -7.72 12.64 -11.87
C ILE A 52 -8.02 11.52 -12.86
N SER A 53 -7.24 11.43 -13.93
CA SER A 53 -7.31 10.31 -14.86
C SER A 53 -7.08 8.98 -14.12
N GLY A 54 -7.99 8.02 -14.28
CA GLY A 54 -7.92 6.73 -13.59
C GLY A 54 -8.58 6.67 -12.21
N ALA A 55 -9.22 7.76 -11.72
CA ALA A 55 -9.82 7.82 -10.38
C ALA A 55 -11.09 6.96 -10.18
N THR A 56 -11.56 6.24 -11.18
CA THR A 56 -12.84 5.52 -11.13
C THR A 56 -12.80 4.22 -10.34
N GLY A 57 -11.62 3.60 -10.16
CA GLY A 57 -11.48 2.34 -9.44
C GLY A 57 -11.38 2.52 -7.93
N VAL A 58 -11.77 1.49 -7.17
CA VAL A 58 -11.47 1.40 -5.73
C VAL A 58 -10.02 0.96 -5.53
N MET A 59 -9.45 1.25 -4.36
CA MET A 59 -8.15 0.71 -3.98
C MET A 59 -8.29 -0.78 -3.76
N SER A 60 -7.56 -1.58 -4.55
CA SER A 60 -7.73 -3.03 -4.57
C SER A 60 -6.47 -3.80 -4.93
N TYR A 61 -5.31 -3.14 -4.97
CA TYR A 61 -4.04 -3.78 -5.30
C TYR A 61 -2.91 -3.27 -4.42
N MET A 62 -2.02 -4.17 -4.04
CA MET A 62 -0.76 -3.85 -3.36
C MET A 62 0.43 -4.16 -4.26
N SER A 63 1.48 -3.38 -4.08
CA SER A 63 2.79 -3.61 -4.68
C SER A 63 3.89 -3.50 -3.65
N ILE A 64 5.01 -4.15 -3.94
CA ILE A 64 6.26 -4.07 -3.19
C ILE A 64 7.40 -3.68 -4.12
N GLY A 65 8.49 -3.19 -3.55
CA GLY A 65 9.63 -2.75 -4.33
C GLY A 65 10.90 -2.59 -3.49
N TYR A 66 11.95 -2.18 -4.18
CA TYR A 66 13.20 -1.79 -3.55
C TYR A 66 13.54 -0.35 -3.96
N GLY A 67 13.30 0.54 -3.06
CA GLY A 67 13.59 1.96 -3.26
C GLY A 67 13.79 2.66 -1.94
N THR A 68 14.52 3.75 -1.98
CA THR A 68 14.71 4.65 -0.85
C THR A 68 14.23 6.04 -1.23
N GLY A 69 13.67 6.76 -0.30
CA GLY A 69 13.14 8.09 -0.55
C GLY A 69 11.67 8.07 -1.01
N GLY A 70 11.24 9.18 -1.56
CA GLY A 70 9.84 9.46 -1.86
C GLY A 70 9.08 9.97 -0.63
N GLY A 71 7.96 10.61 -0.85
CA GLY A 71 7.17 11.25 0.18
C GLY A 71 5.74 11.48 -0.25
N GLN A 72 5.13 12.50 0.32
CA GLN A 72 3.72 12.82 0.10
C GLN A 72 3.34 13.09 -1.37
N THR A 73 4.26 13.63 -2.15
CA THR A 73 4.06 13.94 -3.58
C THR A 73 4.32 12.74 -4.51
N SER A 74 4.72 11.58 -3.98
CA SER A 74 4.97 10.38 -4.79
C SER A 74 3.69 9.87 -5.45
N THR A 75 3.80 9.48 -6.71
CA THR A 75 2.71 8.88 -7.50
C THR A 75 2.91 7.41 -7.81
N ALA A 76 4.11 6.88 -7.52
CA ALA A 76 4.51 5.49 -7.73
C ALA A 76 5.56 5.06 -6.71
N LEU A 77 5.83 3.77 -6.63
CA LEU A 77 7.03 3.23 -5.98
C LEU A 77 8.28 3.61 -6.79
N VAL A 78 9.43 3.65 -6.13
CA VAL A 78 10.70 3.98 -6.80
C VAL A 78 11.12 2.85 -7.75
N ASN A 79 11.10 1.61 -7.26
CA ASN A 79 11.40 0.42 -8.06
C ASN A 79 10.42 -0.70 -7.70
N GLU A 80 9.28 -0.72 -8.37
CA GLU A 80 8.28 -1.78 -8.21
C GLU A 80 8.82 -3.13 -8.72
N VAL A 81 8.64 -4.21 -7.96
CA VAL A 81 9.11 -5.55 -8.32
C VAL A 81 7.99 -6.58 -8.26
N GLY A 82 8.10 -7.58 -9.11
CA GLY A 82 7.07 -8.59 -9.24
C GLY A 82 5.80 -8.05 -9.88
N THR A 83 4.68 -8.66 -9.53
CA THR A 83 3.35 -8.22 -9.97
C THR A 83 2.53 -7.74 -8.78
N ARG A 84 1.69 -6.75 -9.00
CA ARG A 84 0.73 -6.30 -7.99
C ARG A 84 -0.20 -7.44 -7.61
N VAL A 85 -0.49 -7.56 -6.33
CA VAL A 85 -1.44 -8.56 -5.82
C VAL A 85 -2.77 -7.88 -5.48
N GLY A 86 -3.86 -8.63 -5.59
CA GLY A 86 -5.15 -8.17 -5.13
C GLY A 86 -5.11 -7.85 -3.63
N ALA A 87 -5.69 -6.71 -3.26
CA ALA A 87 -5.84 -6.28 -1.88
C ALA A 87 -7.32 -6.27 -1.52
N THR A 88 -7.74 -7.24 -0.72
CA THR A 88 -9.13 -7.27 -0.23
C THR A 88 -9.31 -6.22 0.85
N GLY A 89 -10.17 -5.23 0.59
CA GLY A 89 -10.50 -4.19 1.55
C GLY A 89 -11.72 -4.57 2.40
N ALA A 90 -11.65 -4.30 3.69
CA ALA A 90 -12.75 -4.45 4.62
C ALA A 90 -12.82 -3.27 5.60
N ALA A 91 -14.02 -2.83 5.94
CA ALA A 91 -14.19 -1.88 7.04
C ALA A 91 -13.82 -2.57 8.37
N SER A 92 -12.93 -1.97 9.16
CA SER A 92 -12.50 -2.53 10.45
C SER A 92 -13.07 -1.78 11.64
N SER A 93 -13.50 -0.55 11.43
CA SER A 93 -14.16 0.30 12.43
C SER A 93 -14.97 1.38 11.72
N THR A 94 -15.54 2.30 12.47
CA THR A 94 -16.34 3.41 11.92
C THR A 94 -15.56 4.24 10.88
N ASN A 95 -14.25 4.37 11.04
CA ASN A 95 -13.42 5.28 10.23
C ASN A 95 -12.13 4.62 9.71
N ALA A 96 -12.00 3.29 9.77
CA ALA A 96 -10.81 2.61 9.28
C ALA A 96 -11.14 1.51 8.27
N ILE A 97 -10.25 1.37 7.29
CA ILE A 97 -10.29 0.34 6.26
C ILE A 97 -9.03 -0.51 6.39
N LEU A 98 -9.20 -1.83 6.45
CA LEU A 98 -8.10 -2.77 6.33
C LEU A 98 -8.02 -3.32 4.91
N TYR A 99 -6.81 -3.38 4.38
CA TYR A 99 -6.50 -4.06 3.12
C TYR A 99 -5.54 -5.22 3.40
N TYR A 100 -5.83 -6.37 2.84
CA TYR A 100 -4.98 -7.56 2.93
C TYR A 100 -4.43 -7.91 1.55
N GLY A 101 -3.13 -8.17 1.48
CA GLY A 101 -2.44 -8.65 0.30
C GLY A 101 -1.37 -9.67 0.68
N SER A 102 -1.10 -10.62 -0.21
CA SER A 102 -0.09 -11.64 0.01
C SER A 102 0.77 -11.82 -1.24
N PHE A 103 2.08 -11.74 -1.07
CA PHE A 103 3.10 -11.98 -2.08
C PHE A 103 3.72 -13.35 -1.83
N GLY A 104 3.27 -14.34 -2.58
CA GLY A 104 3.73 -15.71 -2.44
C GLY A 104 5.18 -15.94 -2.90
N SER A 105 5.62 -17.17 -2.87
CA SER A 105 6.99 -17.59 -3.17
C SER A 105 7.46 -17.19 -4.58
N SER A 106 6.56 -17.14 -5.55
CA SER A 106 6.87 -16.77 -6.94
C SER A 106 6.72 -15.26 -7.23
N ASN A 107 6.41 -14.43 -6.25
CA ASN A 107 6.18 -13.00 -6.45
C ASN A 107 6.94 -12.14 -5.41
N PRO A 108 7.99 -11.42 -5.79
CA PRO A 108 8.69 -11.52 -7.07
C PRO A 108 9.37 -12.89 -7.23
N SER A 109 9.65 -13.28 -8.48
CA SER A 109 10.45 -14.47 -8.76
C SER A 109 11.89 -14.23 -8.33
N GLY A 110 12.43 -15.12 -7.51
CA GLY A 110 13.79 -14.96 -6.97
C GLY A 110 13.84 -14.29 -5.60
N ALA A 111 15.01 -14.34 -4.98
CA ALA A 111 15.26 -13.67 -3.71
C ALA A 111 15.44 -12.17 -3.95
N THR A 112 14.78 -11.35 -3.13
CA THR A 112 14.79 -9.89 -3.30
C THR A 112 14.73 -9.19 -1.95
N GLY A 113 15.56 -8.15 -1.80
CA GLY A 113 15.50 -7.24 -0.67
C GLY A 113 14.39 -6.20 -0.88
N ILE A 114 13.32 -6.31 -0.12
CA ILE A 114 12.16 -5.40 -0.19
C ILE A 114 12.35 -4.26 0.80
N THR A 115 12.16 -3.02 0.34
CA THR A 115 12.30 -1.81 1.18
C THR A 115 11.15 -0.82 1.03
N GLU A 116 10.18 -1.07 0.14
CA GLU A 116 9.02 -0.21 -0.02
C GLU A 116 7.75 -1.02 -0.36
N ALA A 117 6.61 -0.44 -0.05
CA ALA A 117 5.30 -0.96 -0.43
C ALA A 117 4.33 0.16 -0.77
N GLY A 118 3.32 -0.13 -1.59
CA GLY A 118 2.28 0.81 -1.99
C GLY A 118 0.91 0.17 -2.20
N LEU A 119 -0.14 0.99 -2.05
CA LEU A 119 -1.54 0.62 -2.24
C LEU A 119 -2.11 1.38 -3.44
N PHE A 120 -2.72 0.66 -4.39
CA PHE A 120 -3.11 1.16 -5.70
C PHE A 120 -4.55 0.78 -6.08
N ASN A 121 -5.10 1.47 -7.09
CA ASN A 121 -6.41 1.18 -7.67
C ASN A 121 -6.35 0.36 -8.97
N THR A 122 -5.18 -0.03 -9.45
CA THR A 122 -5.01 -0.85 -10.67
C THR A 122 -4.00 -1.97 -10.46
N ILE A 123 -4.17 -3.06 -11.22
CA ILE A 123 -3.22 -4.17 -11.25
C ILE A 123 -1.97 -3.85 -12.08
N THR A 124 -2.08 -2.96 -13.05
CA THR A 124 -0.99 -2.66 -13.99
C THR A 124 0.02 -1.73 -13.34
N GLY A 125 1.30 -2.15 -13.30
CA GLY A 125 2.41 -1.31 -12.87
C GLY A 125 2.53 -0.03 -13.72
N SER A 126 3.08 1.01 -13.15
CA SER A 126 3.26 2.34 -13.75
C SER A 126 1.98 3.09 -14.12
N THR A 127 0.81 2.56 -13.80
CA THR A 127 -0.49 3.21 -14.05
C THR A 127 -1.35 3.23 -12.79
N GLY A 128 -2.41 4.03 -12.85
CA GLY A 128 -3.37 4.15 -11.76
C GLY A 128 -2.95 5.13 -10.69
N ILE A 129 -3.69 5.14 -9.62
CA ILE A 129 -3.52 6.06 -8.50
C ILE A 129 -2.97 5.29 -7.30
N MET A 130 -1.91 5.81 -6.72
CA MET A 130 -1.38 5.35 -5.44
C MET A 130 -2.08 6.08 -4.30
N LEU A 131 -2.68 5.33 -3.36
CA LEU A 131 -3.29 5.91 -2.16
C LEU A 131 -2.25 6.20 -1.10
N ALA A 132 -1.38 5.24 -0.87
CA ALA A 132 -0.43 5.29 0.22
C ALA A 132 0.84 4.52 -0.14
N ARG A 133 1.95 4.95 0.48
CA ARG A 133 3.24 4.26 0.38
C ARG A 133 3.98 4.32 1.71
N THR A 134 4.95 3.43 1.85
CA THR A 134 5.92 3.47 2.94
C THR A 134 7.25 2.90 2.50
N THR A 135 8.30 3.31 3.20
CA THR A 135 9.63 2.70 3.10
C THR A 135 10.03 2.14 4.46
N PHE A 136 10.82 1.11 4.45
CA PHE A 136 11.26 0.40 5.65
C PHE A 136 12.66 -0.20 5.45
N SER A 137 13.28 -0.62 6.55
CA SER A 137 14.54 -1.36 6.48
C SER A 137 14.34 -2.68 5.72
N VAL A 138 15.35 -3.11 4.99
CA VAL A 138 15.28 -4.25 4.08
C VAL A 138 14.67 -5.51 4.73
N ILE A 139 13.74 -6.12 4.02
CA ILE A 139 13.24 -7.46 4.27
C ILE A 139 13.77 -8.36 3.16
N ASN A 140 14.61 -9.32 3.50
CA ASN A 140 15.16 -10.25 2.52
C ASN A 140 14.14 -11.38 2.29
N LYS A 141 13.31 -11.20 1.26
CA LYS A 141 12.36 -12.23 0.86
C LYS A 141 13.07 -13.30 0.05
N GLY A 142 13.19 -14.48 0.64
CA GLY A 142 13.70 -15.67 -0.05
C GLY A 142 12.73 -16.18 -1.13
N THR A 143 13.23 -17.05 -2.01
CA THR A 143 12.44 -17.60 -3.13
C THR A 143 11.22 -18.41 -2.68
N ALA A 144 11.29 -19.02 -1.51
CA ALA A 144 10.20 -19.82 -0.94
C ALA A 144 9.34 -19.05 0.08
N ASP A 145 9.71 -17.81 0.40
CA ASP A 145 9.04 -17.02 1.42
C ASP A 145 7.75 -16.38 0.90
N THR A 146 6.84 -16.10 1.83
CA THR A 146 5.62 -15.33 1.61
C THR A 146 5.64 -14.07 2.47
N LEU A 147 5.28 -12.92 1.88
CA LEU A 147 5.00 -11.70 2.62
C LEU A 147 3.49 -11.47 2.69
N ALA A 148 2.93 -11.48 3.89
CA ALA A 148 1.56 -11.10 4.15
C ALA A 148 1.53 -9.64 4.65
N ILE A 149 0.77 -8.80 3.97
CA ILE A 149 0.68 -7.37 4.27
C ILE A 149 -0.74 -7.02 4.67
N THR A 150 -0.85 -6.36 5.82
CA THR A 150 -2.08 -5.70 6.27
C THR A 150 -1.86 -4.19 6.28
N TRP A 151 -2.69 -3.46 5.56
CA TRP A 151 -2.64 -2.01 5.51
C TRP A 151 -3.90 -1.42 6.13
N THR A 152 -3.75 -0.60 7.15
CA THR A 152 -4.86 0.11 7.79
C THR A 152 -4.82 1.58 7.37
N ILE A 153 -5.92 2.07 6.80
CA ILE A 153 -6.14 3.50 6.51
C ILE A 153 -7.22 4.01 7.44
N THR A 154 -6.92 5.06 8.20
CA THR A 154 -7.84 5.70 9.14
C THR A 154 -8.15 7.12 8.69
N ILE A 155 -9.43 7.51 8.71
CA ILE A 155 -9.94 8.83 8.33
C ILE A 155 -10.51 9.50 9.58
N GLY A 156 -9.86 10.57 10.05
CA GLY A 156 -10.29 11.29 11.26
C GLY A 156 -9.42 11.04 12.46
#